data_eb622da41a45f5b5981324b6c129867e
#
_entry.id   eb622da41a45f5b5981324b6c129867e
#
_cell.length_a   1.000
_cell.length_b   1.000
_cell.length_c   1.000
_cell.angle_alpha   90.00
_cell.angle_beta   90.00
_cell.angle_gamma   90.00
#
_symmetry.space_group_name_H-M   'P 1'
#
loop_
_entity.id
_entity.type
_entity.pdbx_description
1 polymer ?
#
loop_
_entity_poly.entity_id
_entity_poly.type
_entity_poly.pdbx_seq_one_letter_code
_entity_poly.pdbx_strand_id
1 'polypeptide(L)'
;MEIDNKFISKLLSEAAENPRLRQNYDLRTSSDDNSQRMLNALLPGTVVPIHRHPHSTENVLLLHGKLVEVLYEEERPGDGIEPGDGIEQKQDMAIGRRLHETARIVLDPSSGSHGCIVPAGVWHTVEVLEPSVIYEAKDRKYGEDGSETV
;
A
#
# COMPACT_ATOMS: atom_id res chain seq x y z
N MET A 1 16.88 18.68 5.22
CA MET A 1 15.94 17.92 6.04
C MET A 1 16.47 16.49 6.15
N GLU A 2 16.49 15.94 7.33
CA GLU A 2 16.88 14.55 7.57
C GLU A 2 15.63 13.70 7.83
N ILE A 3 15.64 12.47 7.32
CA ILE A 3 14.63 11.46 7.64
C ILE A 3 15.21 10.60 8.76
N ASP A 4 15.17 11.12 9.97
CA ASP A 4 15.70 10.50 11.17
C ASP A 4 14.58 9.99 12.10
N ASN A 5 14.95 9.38 13.20
CA ASN A 5 13.98 8.86 14.17
C ASN A 5 13.06 9.95 14.74
N LYS A 6 13.54 11.18 14.88
CA LYS A 6 12.75 12.30 15.37
C LYS A 6 11.64 12.66 14.36
N PHE A 7 12.00 12.72 13.07
CA PHE A 7 11.04 12.98 12.00
C PHE A 7 10.02 11.85 11.88
N ILE A 8 10.47 10.59 11.90
CA ILE A 8 9.60 9.41 11.87
C ILE A 8 8.60 9.43 13.04
N SER A 9 9.08 9.68 14.27
CA SER A 9 8.21 9.76 15.45
C SER A 9 7.17 10.88 15.36
N LYS A 10 7.55 12.04 14.82
CA LYS A 10 6.62 13.14 14.59
C LYS A 10 5.51 12.73 13.61
N LEU A 11 5.88 12.12 12.49
CA LEU A 11 4.92 11.72 11.44
C LEU A 11 3.95 10.64 11.98
N LEU A 12 4.45 9.70 12.79
CA LEU A 12 3.61 8.70 13.46
C LEU A 12 2.64 9.34 14.47
N SER A 13 3.07 10.36 15.20
CA SER A 13 2.19 11.10 16.12
C SER A 13 1.08 11.84 15.36
N GLU A 14 1.39 12.45 14.24
CA GLU A 14 0.40 13.10 13.37
C GLU A 14 -0.59 12.06 12.80
N ALA A 15 -0.13 10.87 12.42
CA ALA A 15 -0.98 9.77 11.98
C ALA A 15 -1.95 9.31 13.09
N ALA A 16 -1.50 9.30 14.35
CA ALA A 16 -2.34 8.92 15.50
C ALA A 16 -3.49 9.91 15.75
N GLU A 17 -3.30 11.17 15.43
CA GLU A 17 -4.33 12.21 15.54
C GLU A 17 -5.28 12.23 14.32
N ASN A 18 -4.90 11.58 13.22
CA ASN A 18 -5.71 11.52 12.02
C ASN A 18 -6.79 10.43 12.17
N PRO A 19 -8.08 10.74 11.90
CA PRO A 19 -9.15 9.73 11.98
C PRO A 19 -8.94 8.49 11.11
N ARG A 20 -8.16 8.61 10.03
CA ARG A 20 -7.81 7.49 9.15
C ARG A 20 -6.59 6.70 9.62
N LEU A 21 -5.97 7.08 10.74
CA LEU A 21 -4.77 6.46 11.31
C LEU A 21 -3.60 6.41 10.31
N ARG A 22 -3.49 7.44 9.47
CA ARG A 22 -2.39 7.60 8.51
C ARG A 22 -2.12 9.06 8.20
N GLN A 23 -0.86 9.35 7.87
CA GLN A 23 -0.39 10.69 7.53
C GLN A 23 0.69 10.59 6.45
N ASN A 24 0.52 11.34 5.38
CA ASN A 24 1.54 11.44 4.34
C ASN A 24 2.43 12.68 4.51
N TYR A 25 3.59 12.62 3.91
CA TYR A 25 4.50 13.75 3.74
C TYR A 25 5.05 13.75 2.30
N ASP A 26 4.70 14.78 1.54
CA ASP A 26 5.13 14.93 0.15
C ASP A 26 6.59 15.38 0.08
N LEU A 27 7.42 14.61 -0.61
CA LEU A 27 8.86 14.91 -0.80
C LEU A 27 9.14 15.60 -2.13
N ARG A 28 8.12 15.85 -2.95
CA ARG A 28 8.33 16.61 -4.19
C ARG A 28 8.77 18.04 -3.89
N THR A 29 9.58 18.58 -4.78
CA THR A 29 10.09 19.94 -4.67
C THR A 29 9.14 20.99 -5.27
N SER A 30 8.21 20.54 -6.11
CA SER A 30 7.23 21.37 -6.80
C SER A 30 5.95 20.59 -7.08
N SER A 31 4.81 21.28 -7.12
CA SER A 31 3.54 20.71 -7.58
C SER A 31 3.54 20.32 -9.06
N ASP A 32 4.46 20.87 -9.84
CA ASP A 32 4.65 20.55 -11.27
C ASP A 32 5.44 19.25 -11.49
N ASP A 33 6.07 18.72 -10.45
CA ASP A 33 6.75 17.43 -10.50
C ASP A 33 5.71 16.30 -10.66
N ASN A 34 5.76 15.61 -11.78
CA ASN A 34 4.82 14.55 -12.14
C ASN A 34 5.11 13.22 -11.44
N SER A 35 6.22 13.08 -10.73
CA SER A 35 6.50 11.90 -9.92
C SER A 35 5.69 11.91 -8.62
N GLN A 36 5.46 10.75 -8.04
CA GLN A 36 5.10 10.63 -6.63
C GLN A 36 6.33 10.22 -5.84
N ARG A 37 6.63 10.97 -4.80
CA ARG A 37 7.69 10.66 -3.82
C ARG A 37 7.18 11.10 -2.46
N MET A 38 6.79 10.16 -1.62
CA MET A 38 6.21 10.50 -0.32
C MET A 38 6.60 9.52 0.76
N LEU A 39 6.52 9.99 1.98
CA LEU A 39 6.48 9.15 3.16
C LEU A 39 5.03 8.99 3.61
N ASN A 40 4.65 7.79 4.00
CA ASN A 40 3.38 7.50 4.64
C ASN A 40 3.60 6.87 6.01
N ALA A 41 3.11 7.53 7.04
CA ALA A 41 2.97 6.94 8.36
C ALA A 41 1.62 6.24 8.44
N LEU A 42 1.63 4.98 8.85
CA LEU A 42 0.49 4.08 8.89
C LEU A 42 0.44 3.40 10.25
N LEU A 43 -0.70 3.45 10.91
CA LEU A 43 -0.91 2.78 12.20
C LEU A 43 -1.75 1.52 12.06
N PRO A 44 -1.58 0.53 12.95
CA PRO A 44 -2.49 -0.60 13.04
C PRO A 44 -3.94 -0.14 13.16
N GLY A 45 -4.83 -0.75 12.38
CA GLY A 45 -6.24 -0.36 12.27
C GLY A 45 -6.54 0.62 11.13
N THR A 46 -5.54 1.22 10.48
CA THR A 46 -5.78 1.97 9.24
C THR A 46 -6.33 1.05 8.15
N VAL A 47 -7.29 1.54 7.39
CA VAL A 47 -7.85 0.82 6.23
C VAL A 47 -7.39 1.53 4.96
N VAL A 48 -6.57 0.83 4.19
CA VAL A 48 -6.20 1.26 2.83
C VAL A 48 -7.08 0.47 1.87
N PRO A 49 -7.93 1.12 1.08
CA PRO A 49 -8.75 0.41 0.09
C PRO A 49 -7.88 -0.39 -0.87
N ILE A 50 -8.36 -1.54 -1.33
CA ILE A 50 -7.69 -2.26 -2.42
C ILE A 50 -7.74 -1.37 -3.65
N HIS A 51 -6.60 -1.13 -4.26
CA HIS A 51 -6.46 -0.24 -5.40
C HIS A 51 -5.36 -0.71 -6.35
N ARG A 52 -5.31 -0.11 -7.53
CA ARG A 52 -4.20 -0.32 -8.48
C ARG A 52 -3.82 0.97 -9.18
N HIS A 53 -2.61 0.99 -9.70
CA HIS A 53 -2.08 2.05 -10.56
C HIS A 53 -1.88 1.47 -11.96
N PRO A 54 -2.83 1.67 -12.90
CA PRO A 54 -2.80 0.97 -14.19
C PRO A 54 -1.54 1.23 -15.02
N HIS A 55 -0.93 2.40 -14.84
CA HIS A 55 0.16 2.91 -15.68
C HIS A 55 1.46 3.20 -14.93
N SER A 56 1.53 2.90 -13.65
CA SER A 56 2.71 3.18 -12.83
C SER A 56 3.07 1.98 -11.97
N THR A 57 4.34 1.62 -11.98
CA THR A 57 4.91 0.71 -10.99
C THR A 57 5.20 1.48 -9.72
N GLU A 58 4.81 0.94 -8.58
CA GLU A 58 5.05 1.53 -7.28
C GLU A 58 6.22 0.85 -6.57
N ASN A 59 7.13 1.66 -6.04
CA ASN A 59 8.24 1.19 -5.20
C ASN A 59 7.91 1.51 -3.75
N VAL A 60 7.94 0.50 -2.89
CA VAL A 60 7.67 0.61 -1.46
C VAL A 60 8.89 0.18 -0.67
N LEU A 61 9.41 1.07 0.18
CA LEU A 61 10.47 0.78 1.14
C LEU A 61 9.96 1.02 2.55
N LEU A 62 10.13 0.05 3.44
CA LEU A 62 9.77 0.20 4.85
C LEU A 62 10.94 0.77 5.63
N LEU A 63 10.78 2.00 6.14
CA LEU A 63 11.79 2.71 6.93
C LEU A 63 11.68 2.39 8.43
N HIS A 64 10.48 2.08 8.89
CA HIS A 64 10.21 1.80 10.30
C HIS A 64 8.96 0.92 10.42
N GLY A 65 8.96 0.01 11.39
CA GLY A 65 7.80 -0.81 11.72
C GLY A 65 7.73 -2.15 11.00
N LYS A 66 6.50 -2.64 10.82
CA LYS A 66 6.21 -3.92 10.19
C LYS A 66 4.83 -3.88 9.54
N LEU A 67 4.75 -4.28 8.29
CA LEU A 67 3.51 -4.37 7.54
C LEU A 67 3.54 -5.50 6.51
N VAL A 68 2.37 -5.78 5.95
CA VAL A 68 2.21 -6.76 4.87
C VAL A 68 1.67 -6.04 3.64
N GLU A 69 2.36 -6.17 2.52
CA GLU A 69 1.82 -5.81 1.21
C GLU A 69 1.04 -7.00 0.68
N VAL A 70 -0.24 -6.79 0.34
CA VAL A 70 -1.15 -7.84 -0.12
C VAL A 70 -1.50 -7.59 -1.59
N LEU A 71 -1.22 -8.57 -2.45
CA LEU A 71 -1.46 -8.48 -3.89
C LEU A 71 -2.64 -9.35 -4.30
N TYR A 72 -3.38 -8.87 -5.30
CA TYR A 72 -4.58 -9.53 -5.82
C TYR A 72 -4.58 -9.59 -7.34
N GLU A 73 -5.29 -10.58 -7.88
CA GLU A 73 -5.62 -10.69 -9.29
C GLU A 73 -7.14 -10.75 -9.51
N GLU A 74 -7.57 -10.25 -10.66
CA GLU A 74 -8.97 -10.39 -11.08
C GLU A 74 -9.25 -11.83 -11.50
N GLU A 75 -10.35 -12.39 -10.99
CA GLU A 75 -10.86 -13.69 -11.47
C GLU A 75 -11.34 -13.54 -12.92
N ARG A 76 -10.88 -14.41 -13.78
CA ARG A 76 -11.34 -14.46 -15.17
C ARG A 76 -12.71 -15.15 -15.25
N PRO A 77 -13.62 -14.69 -16.12
CA PRO A 77 -14.84 -15.45 -16.41
C PRO A 77 -14.46 -16.85 -16.94
N GLY A 78 -14.79 -17.89 -16.19
CA GLY A 78 -14.49 -19.27 -16.55
C GLY A 78 -13.48 -20.00 -15.65
N ASP A 79 -12.76 -19.30 -14.78
CA ASP A 79 -11.95 -19.93 -13.73
C ASP A 79 -12.87 -20.40 -12.60
N GLY A 80 -13.64 -21.46 -12.86
CA GLY A 80 -14.44 -22.13 -11.85
C GLY A 80 -13.53 -22.81 -10.86
N ILE A 81 -13.23 -22.14 -9.74
CA ILE A 81 -12.64 -22.79 -8.57
C ILE A 81 -13.75 -23.57 -7.90
N GLU A 82 -13.66 -24.91 -7.96
CA GLU A 82 -14.41 -25.78 -7.05
C GLU A 82 -14.14 -25.32 -5.62
N PRO A 83 -15.15 -25.20 -4.74
CA PRO A 83 -14.94 -24.77 -3.37
C PRO A 83 -14.12 -25.81 -2.62
N GLY A 84 -12.82 -25.57 -2.55
CA GLY A 84 -11.90 -26.30 -1.67
C GLY A 84 -12.00 -25.77 -0.27
N ASP A 85 -12.14 -26.69 0.69
CA ASP A 85 -12.33 -26.47 2.11
C ASP A 85 -11.33 -25.47 2.73
N GLY A 86 -11.84 -24.42 3.36
CA GLY A 86 -11.24 -23.90 4.59
C GLY A 86 -10.33 -22.67 4.51
N ILE A 87 -10.52 -21.73 3.58
CA ILE A 87 -9.97 -20.38 3.74
C ILE A 87 -11.12 -19.38 3.67
N GLU A 88 -11.32 -18.61 4.74
CA GLU A 88 -12.26 -17.50 4.73
C GLU A 88 -11.82 -16.48 3.69
N GLN A 89 -12.43 -16.55 2.51
CA GLN A 89 -12.29 -15.54 1.48
C GLN A 89 -13.03 -14.29 1.97
N LYS A 90 -12.29 -13.27 2.39
CA LYS A 90 -12.84 -11.92 2.47
C LYS A 90 -13.15 -11.48 1.04
N GLN A 91 -14.40 -11.73 0.63
CA GLN A 91 -14.94 -11.23 -0.62
C GLN A 91 -15.24 -9.74 -0.46
N ASP A 92 -14.30 -8.89 -0.82
CA ASP A 92 -14.63 -7.50 -1.08
C ASP A 92 -15.24 -7.41 -2.48
N MET A 93 -16.58 -7.39 -2.50
CA MET A 93 -17.36 -7.19 -3.72
C MET A 93 -17.40 -5.70 -4.05
N ALA A 94 -16.50 -5.26 -4.93
CA ALA A 94 -16.62 -3.95 -5.54
C ALA A 94 -17.06 -4.11 -7.00
N ILE A 95 -18.22 -3.57 -7.28
CA ILE A 95 -18.77 -3.31 -8.62
C ILE A 95 -18.41 -4.40 -9.66
N GLY A 96 -18.87 -5.65 -9.45
CA GLY A 96 -18.81 -6.71 -10.45
C GLY A 96 -17.44 -7.33 -10.73
N ARG A 97 -16.37 -6.92 -10.01
CA ARG A 97 -15.04 -7.53 -10.09
C ARG A 97 -14.83 -8.45 -8.90
N ARG A 98 -14.39 -9.67 -9.16
CA ARG A 98 -13.94 -10.58 -8.11
C ARG A 98 -12.42 -10.56 -8.08
N LEU A 99 -11.86 -10.35 -6.89
CA LEU A 99 -10.43 -10.38 -6.65
C LEU A 99 -10.10 -11.56 -5.75
N HIS A 100 -8.99 -12.23 -6.05
CA HIS A 100 -8.41 -13.23 -5.16
C HIS A 100 -6.99 -12.84 -4.77
N GLU A 101 -6.63 -13.10 -3.53
CA GLU A 101 -5.29 -12.82 -3.00
C GLU A 101 -4.28 -13.78 -3.65
N THR A 102 -3.20 -13.23 -4.20
CA THR A 102 -2.14 -14.00 -4.85
C THR A 102 -0.83 -14.01 -4.09
N ALA A 103 -0.57 -12.98 -3.29
CA ALA A 103 0.65 -12.91 -2.51
C ALA A 103 0.50 -12.03 -1.25
N ARG A 104 1.24 -12.39 -0.21
CA ARG A 104 1.44 -11.60 1.00
C ARG A 104 2.93 -11.42 1.23
N ILE A 105 3.40 -10.19 1.18
CA ILE A 105 4.81 -9.85 1.34
C ILE A 105 4.98 -9.14 2.69
N VAL A 106 5.55 -9.83 3.65
CA VAL A 106 5.83 -9.23 4.97
C VAL A 106 7.07 -8.36 4.85
N LEU A 107 6.92 -7.07 5.09
CA LEU A 107 8.02 -6.12 5.20
C LEU A 107 8.37 -5.94 6.68
N ASP A 108 9.61 -6.27 7.01
CA ASP A 108 10.19 -6.20 8.35
C ASP A 108 11.71 -6.04 8.23
N PRO A 109 12.22 -4.80 8.34
CA PRO A 109 13.66 -4.54 8.22
C PRO A 109 14.51 -5.34 9.20
N SER A 110 13.97 -5.66 10.39
CA SER A 110 14.69 -6.45 11.39
C SER A 110 14.96 -7.90 10.95
N SER A 111 14.14 -8.43 10.06
CA SER A 111 14.30 -9.76 9.44
C SER A 111 14.93 -9.71 8.04
N GLY A 112 15.34 -8.53 7.58
CA GLY A 112 16.01 -8.35 6.29
C GLY A 112 15.06 -8.15 5.10
N SER A 113 13.76 -7.98 5.34
CA SER A 113 12.76 -7.67 4.30
C SER A 113 12.46 -6.18 4.31
N HIS A 114 13.01 -5.44 3.35
CA HIS A 114 13.04 -3.98 3.39
C HIS A 114 11.99 -3.28 2.51
N GLY A 115 11.50 -3.95 1.49
CA GLY A 115 10.57 -3.33 0.56
C GLY A 115 10.13 -4.28 -0.54
N CYS A 116 9.26 -3.78 -1.41
CA CYS A 116 8.79 -4.51 -2.57
C CYS A 116 8.48 -3.55 -3.73
N ILE A 117 8.30 -4.13 -4.89
CA ILE A 117 7.87 -3.43 -6.09
C ILE A 117 6.49 -3.98 -6.47
N VAL A 118 5.50 -3.09 -6.55
CA VAL A 118 4.16 -3.43 -7.04
C VAL A 118 4.08 -3.05 -8.52
N PRO A 119 4.00 -4.02 -9.44
CA PRO A 119 3.94 -3.73 -10.87
C PRO A 119 2.70 -2.94 -11.24
N ALA A 120 2.79 -2.17 -12.32
CA ALA A 120 1.64 -1.47 -12.90
C ALA A 120 0.46 -2.43 -13.14
N GLY A 121 -0.74 -2.00 -12.77
CA GLY A 121 -1.98 -2.76 -12.94
C GLY A 121 -2.29 -3.81 -11.89
N VAL A 122 -1.37 -4.10 -10.96
CA VAL A 122 -1.60 -5.07 -9.89
C VAL A 122 -2.44 -4.45 -8.77
N TRP A 123 -3.54 -5.10 -8.42
CA TRP A 123 -4.38 -4.75 -7.29
C TRP A 123 -3.65 -5.05 -5.99
N HIS A 124 -3.67 -4.11 -5.06
CA HIS A 124 -2.94 -4.27 -3.79
C HIS A 124 -3.53 -3.44 -2.65
N THR A 125 -3.14 -3.79 -1.44
CA THR A 125 -3.37 -3.04 -0.22
C THR A 125 -2.29 -3.35 0.80
N VAL A 126 -2.29 -2.66 1.93
CA VAL A 126 -1.40 -2.93 3.05
C VAL A 126 -2.17 -3.29 4.31
N GLU A 127 -1.63 -4.22 5.08
CA GLU A 127 -2.05 -4.52 6.45
C GLU A 127 -0.93 -4.12 7.40
N VAL A 128 -1.23 -3.21 8.31
CA VAL A 128 -0.22 -2.66 9.22
C VAL A 128 -0.19 -3.46 10.50
N LEU A 129 0.95 -4.10 10.80
CA LEU A 129 1.14 -4.94 11.99
C LEU A 129 1.69 -4.14 13.17
N GLU A 130 2.58 -3.20 12.91
CA GLU A 130 3.16 -2.27 13.88
C GLU A 130 3.15 -0.86 13.29
N PRO A 131 3.20 0.21 14.12
CA PRO A 131 3.32 1.57 13.59
C PRO A 131 4.46 1.65 12.57
N SER A 132 4.14 2.05 11.35
CA SER A 132 5.04 1.93 10.19
C SER A 132 5.18 3.25 9.46
N VAL A 133 6.37 3.47 8.89
CA VAL A 133 6.61 4.54 7.92
C VAL A 133 7.23 3.94 6.67
N ILE A 134 6.55 4.12 5.55
CA ILE A 134 7.02 3.69 4.23
C ILE A 134 7.42 4.89 3.38
N TYR A 135 8.37 4.66 2.48
CA TYR A 135 8.64 5.51 1.34
C TYR A 135 7.99 4.90 0.10
N GLU A 136 7.15 5.67 -0.55
CA GLU A 136 6.49 5.31 -1.81
C GLU A 136 6.97 6.19 -2.94
N ALA A 137 7.31 5.56 -4.06
CA ALA A 137 7.68 6.27 -5.28
C ALA A 137 7.03 5.63 -6.52
N LYS A 138 6.54 6.45 -7.43
CA LYS A 138 6.03 6.05 -8.74
C LYS A 138 6.14 7.19 -9.74
N ASP A 139 6.06 6.86 -11.03
CA ASP A 139 6.30 7.80 -12.13
C ASP A 139 5.27 8.92 -12.26
N ARG A 140 4.06 8.73 -11.74
CA ARG A 140 2.96 9.68 -11.86
C ARG A 140 2.44 10.09 -10.51
N LYS A 141 2.14 11.37 -10.34
CA LYS A 141 1.62 11.90 -9.09
C LYS A 141 0.21 11.38 -8.78
N TYR A 142 -0.11 11.33 -7.50
CA TYR A 142 -1.42 10.93 -7.01
C TYR A 142 -2.54 11.77 -7.66
N GLY A 143 -3.60 11.09 -8.10
CA GLY A 143 -4.75 11.71 -8.76
C GLY A 143 -4.60 11.92 -10.28
N GLU A 144 -3.39 11.76 -10.83
CA GLU A 144 -3.14 11.85 -12.28
C GLU A 144 -2.58 10.55 -12.88
N ASP A 145 -2.50 9.51 -12.09
CA ASP A 145 -1.96 8.19 -12.44
C ASP A 145 -3.04 7.20 -12.93
N GLY A 146 -4.30 7.64 -12.99
CA GLY A 146 -5.42 6.78 -13.34
C GLY A 146 -5.75 5.73 -12.30
N SER A 147 -5.34 5.93 -11.04
CA SER A 147 -5.60 4.98 -9.95
C SER A 147 -7.06 4.59 -9.86
N GLU A 148 -7.31 3.30 -9.70
CA GLU A 148 -8.61 2.71 -9.51
C GLU A 148 -8.71 2.12 -8.11
N THR A 149 -9.88 2.21 -7.51
CA THR A 149 -10.21 1.62 -6.21
C THR A 149 -11.35 0.63 -6.37
N VAL A 150 -11.30 -0.43 -5.62
CA VAL A 150 -12.34 -1.48 -5.54
C VAL A 150 -13.45 -1.05 -4.62
#